data_68740ce54acdb23c3f53e3184b06eee9
#
_entry.id   68740ce54acdb23c3f53e3184b06eee9
#
_cell.length_a   1.000
_cell.length_b   1.000
_cell.length_c   1.000
_cell.angle_alpha   90.00
_cell.angle_beta   90.00
_cell.angle_gamma   90.00
#
_symmetry.space_group_name_H-M   'P 1'
#
loop_
_entity.id
_entity.type
_entity.pdbx_description
1 polymer ?
#
loop_
_entity_poly.entity_id
_entity_poly.type
_entity_poly.pdbx_seq_one_letter_code
_entity_poly.pdbx_strand_id
1 'polypeptide(L)'
;HIRQGDYLNLENIYGASTTDYFTQALAEVALTSKTQRVWLFTDSPDKIQDSILAIVGPERIIGPADLDRPIENLVLMSKGSAIVAANSSFSWWACFIADDKTVVISPNILNAEFNNFENENEPLKHWKFINVN
;
A
#
# COMPACT_ATOMS: atom_id res chain seq x y z
N HIS A 1 0.56 -2.97 -1.67
CA HIS A 1 0.76 -3.73 -0.43
C HIS A 1 -0.56 -3.89 0.32
N ILE A 2 -0.81 -5.08 0.85
CA ILE A 2 -1.96 -5.38 1.71
C ILE A 2 -1.44 -5.94 3.02
N ARG A 3 -1.75 -5.28 4.12
CA ARG A 3 -1.46 -5.72 5.48
C ARG A 3 -2.73 -6.21 6.14
N GLN A 4 -2.79 -7.49 6.52
CA GLN A 4 -3.98 -8.08 7.12
C GLN A 4 -3.68 -8.85 8.41
N GLY A 5 -2.54 -9.48 8.55
CA GLY A 5 -2.14 -10.35 9.65
C GLY A 5 -2.77 -10.04 11.00
N ASP A 6 -2.08 -9.28 11.80
CA ASP A 6 -2.52 -8.81 13.12
C ASP A 6 -3.57 -7.67 13.05
N TYR A 7 -3.74 -7.02 11.89
CA TYR A 7 -4.63 -5.86 11.72
C TYR A 7 -6.11 -6.25 11.60
N LEU A 8 -6.44 -7.49 11.26
CA LEU A 8 -7.83 -7.97 11.17
C LEU A 8 -8.63 -7.82 12.47
N ASN A 9 -7.96 -7.75 13.61
CA ASN A 9 -8.59 -7.53 14.92
C ASN A 9 -8.48 -6.09 15.41
N LEU A 10 -7.88 -5.20 14.62
CA LEU A 10 -7.56 -3.83 14.97
C LEU A 10 -8.07 -2.84 13.92
N GLU A 11 -9.08 -3.23 13.14
CA GLU A 11 -9.67 -2.42 12.06
C GLU A 11 -10.14 -1.05 12.55
N ASN A 12 -10.65 -0.99 13.79
CA ASN A 12 -11.08 0.28 14.40
C ASN A 12 -9.92 1.24 14.71
N ILE A 13 -8.70 0.72 14.78
CA ILE A 13 -7.50 1.52 15.13
C ILE A 13 -6.72 1.89 13.88
N TYR A 14 -6.53 0.93 12.96
CA TYR A 14 -5.65 1.10 11.81
C TYR A 14 -6.39 1.30 10.49
N GLY A 15 -7.72 1.21 10.48
CA GLY A 15 -8.52 1.19 9.25
C GLY A 15 -8.25 -0.06 8.41
N ALA A 16 -9.29 -0.58 7.79
CA ALA A 16 -9.13 -1.69 6.84
C ALA A 16 -8.71 -1.14 5.48
N SER A 17 -7.81 -1.84 4.80
CA SER A 17 -7.59 -1.64 3.38
C SER A 17 -8.83 -2.12 2.63
N THR A 18 -9.74 -1.20 2.32
CA THR A 18 -11.03 -1.49 1.71
C THR A 18 -10.94 -1.61 0.19
N THR A 19 -11.92 -2.26 -0.43
CA THR A 19 -12.07 -2.27 -1.90
C THR A 19 -12.15 -0.86 -2.47
N ASP A 20 -12.80 0.06 -1.76
CA ASP A 20 -12.93 1.46 -2.17
C ASP A 20 -11.58 2.18 -2.20
N TYR A 21 -10.73 1.96 -1.19
CA TYR A 21 -9.37 2.49 -1.19
C TYR A 21 -8.57 2.00 -2.41
N PHE A 22 -8.55 0.70 -2.67
CA PHE A 22 -7.80 0.16 -3.80
C PHE A 22 -8.37 0.63 -5.14
N THR A 23 -9.69 0.73 -5.27
CA THR A 23 -10.32 1.25 -6.48
C THR A 23 -9.87 2.67 -6.76
N GLN A 24 -9.92 3.54 -5.76
CA GLN A 24 -9.48 4.93 -5.90
C GLN A 24 -7.98 5.02 -6.17
N ALA A 25 -7.17 4.27 -5.41
CA ALA A 25 -5.72 4.29 -5.56
C ALA A 25 -5.26 3.83 -6.95
N LEU A 26 -5.85 2.76 -7.48
CA LEU A 26 -5.53 2.26 -8.83
C LEU A 26 -5.99 3.23 -9.93
N ALA A 27 -7.13 3.89 -9.75
CA ALA A 27 -7.58 4.95 -10.66
C ALA A 27 -6.57 6.11 -10.70
N GLU A 28 -6.04 6.53 -9.57
CA GLU A 28 -5.00 7.57 -9.48
C GLU A 28 -3.69 7.14 -10.13
N VAL A 29 -3.25 5.91 -9.90
CA VAL A 29 -2.06 5.35 -10.58
C VAL A 29 -2.27 5.37 -12.09
N ALA A 30 -3.45 4.99 -12.58
CA ALA A 30 -3.75 4.95 -14.01
C ALA A 30 -3.71 6.34 -14.68
N LEU A 31 -3.99 7.42 -13.93
CA LEU A 31 -3.90 8.79 -14.44
C LEU A 31 -2.44 9.26 -14.59
N THR A 32 -1.54 8.74 -13.78
CA THR A 32 -0.17 9.25 -13.65
C THR A 32 0.89 8.29 -14.20
N SER A 33 0.60 7.01 -14.28
CA SER A 33 1.52 5.95 -14.71
C SER A 33 0.88 5.04 -15.74
N LYS A 34 1.63 4.67 -16.77
CA LYS A 34 1.24 3.63 -17.74
C LYS A 34 1.53 2.22 -17.21
N THR A 35 1.38 1.99 -15.93
CA THR A 35 1.63 0.71 -15.27
C THR A 35 0.70 -0.36 -15.83
N GLN A 36 1.28 -1.47 -16.29
CA GLN A 36 0.52 -2.61 -16.87
C GLN A 36 0.61 -3.87 -16.02
N ARG A 37 1.47 -3.88 -15.01
CA ARG A 37 1.73 -5.06 -14.18
C ARG A 37 1.60 -4.70 -12.71
N VAL A 38 0.82 -5.45 -11.98
CA VAL A 38 0.63 -5.27 -10.54
C VAL A 38 1.26 -6.45 -9.80
N TRP A 39 2.14 -6.15 -8.88
CA TRP A 39 2.65 -7.12 -7.91
C TRP A 39 2.06 -6.79 -6.55
N LEU A 40 1.44 -7.78 -5.95
CA LEU A 40 0.78 -7.65 -4.66
C LEU A 40 1.68 -8.23 -3.57
N PHE A 41 2.10 -7.39 -2.66
CA PHE A 41 2.82 -7.79 -1.45
C PHE A 41 1.85 -7.93 -0.29
N THR A 42 1.93 -9.02 0.46
CA THR A 42 1.03 -9.25 1.61
C THR A 42 1.69 -10.16 2.64
N ASP A 43 1.30 -10.01 3.90
CA ASP A 43 1.66 -10.89 5.00
C ASP A 43 0.71 -12.09 5.15
N SER A 44 -0.41 -12.08 4.46
CA SER A 44 -1.48 -13.08 4.61
C SER A 44 -2.18 -13.36 3.27
N PRO A 45 -1.53 -14.07 2.32
CA PRO A 45 -2.06 -14.30 0.98
C PRO A 45 -3.42 -15.03 1.02
N ASP A 46 -3.61 -15.95 1.96
CA ASP A 46 -4.83 -16.74 2.09
C ASP A 46 -6.03 -15.95 2.65
N LYS A 47 -5.80 -14.72 3.12
CA LYS A 47 -6.83 -13.87 3.73
C LYS A 47 -7.28 -12.73 2.82
N ILE A 48 -6.70 -12.59 1.64
CA ILE A 48 -7.08 -11.54 0.72
C ILE A 48 -8.48 -11.82 0.19
N GLN A 49 -9.36 -10.84 0.29
CA GLN A 49 -10.73 -10.96 -0.21
C GLN A 49 -10.74 -11.05 -1.74
N ASP A 50 -11.58 -11.92 -2.29
CA ASP A 50 -11.73 -12.09 -3.75
C ASP A 50 -12.13 -10.77 -4.45
N SER A 51 -12.90 -9.91 -3.78
CA SER A 51 -13.26 -8.58 -4.27
C SER A 51 -12.03 -7.68 -4.48
N ILE A 52 -11.05 -7.75 -3.60
CA ILE A 52 -9.78 -7.01 -3.73
C ILE A 52 -8.95 -7.61 -4.88
N LEU A 53 -8.84 -8.93 -4.95
CA LEU A 53 -8.13 -9.59 -6.04
C LEU A 53 -8.72 -9.25 -7.41
N ALA A 54 -10.04 -9.17 -7.50
CA ALA A 54 -10.73 -8.81 -8.74
C ALA A 54 -10.43 -7.38 -9.19
N ILE A 55 -10.29 -6.44 -8.24
CA ILE A 55 -9.96 -5.03 -8.53
C ILE A 55 -8.48 -4.88 -8.87
N VAL A 56 -7.60 -5.49 -8.07
CA VAL A 56 -6.15 -5.34 -8.20
C VAL A 56 -5.61 -6.08 -9.41
N GLY A 57 -6.16 -7.25 -9.75
CA GLY A 57 -5.73 -8.10 -10.86
C GLY A 57 -4.22 -8.40 -10.82
N PRO A 58 -3.66 -8.93 -9.72
CA PRO A 58 -2.22 -9.04 -9.58
C PRO A 58 -1.64 -10.08 -10.54
N GLU A 59 -0.56 -9.74 -11.21
CA GLU A 59 0.24 -10.68 -12.00
C GLU A 59 1.01 -11.63 -11.07
N ARG A 60 1.41 -11.14 -9.89
CA ARG A 60 2.17 -11.90 -8.89
C ARG A 60 1.75 -11.51 -7.48
N ILE A 61 1.59 -12.51 -6.63
CA ILE A 61 1.41 -12.34 -5.18
C ILE A 61 2.69 -12.77 -4.49
N ILE A 62 3.21 -11.90 -3.63
CA ILE A 62 4.40 -12.13 -2.81
C ILE A 62 3.97 -12.20 -1.35
N GLY A 63 4.03 -13.39 -0.80
CA GLY A 63 3.58 -13.71 0.55
C GLY A 63 4.71 -14.08 1.51
N PRO A 64 4.40 -14.60 2.71
CA PRO A 64 5.38 -14.96 3.74
C PRO A 64 6.39 -16.04 3.31
N ALA A 65 6.01 -16.93 2.40
CA ALA A 65 6.95 -17.95 1.86
C ALA A 65 8.10 -17.30 1.07
N ASP A 66 7.85 -16.10 0.52
CA ASP A 66 8.83 -15.29 -0.18
C ASP A 66 9.52 -14.28 0.76
N LEU A 67 9.04 -14.19 2.03
CA LEU A 67 9.40 -13.16 3.02
C LEU A 67 10.51 -13.60 3.99
N ASP A 68 11.21 -14.67 3.76
CA ASP A 68 12.40 -15.04 4.58
C ASP A 68 13.44 -13.90 4.65
N ARG A 69 13.28 -12.91 3.78
CA ARG A 69 14.12 -11.72 3.70
C ARG A 69 13.29 -10.44 3.57
N PRO A 70 12.68 -9.96 4.65
CA PRO A 70 11.78 -8.79 4.60
C PRO A 70 12.43 -7.54 4.01
N ILE A 71 13.72 -7.34 4.20
CA ILE A 71 14.46 -6.21 3.62
C ILE A 71 14.51 -6.30 2.08
N GLU A 72 14.69 -7.49 1.52
CA GLU A 72 14.70 -7.67 0.06
C GLU A 72 13.32 -7.35 -0.54
N ASN A 73 12.25 -7.77 0.12
CA ASN A 73 10.89 -7.44 -0.31
C ASN A 73 10.58 -5.95 -0.20
N LEU A 74 11.06 -5.29 0.86
CA LEU A 74 10.94 -3.84 1.01
C LEU A 74 11.66 -3.10 -0.13
N VAL A 75 12.90 -3.50 -0.43
CA VAL A 75 13.68 -2.95 -1.55
C VAL A 75 13.01 -3.26 -2.89
N LEU A 76 12.51 -4.48 -3.09
CA LEU A 76 11.80 -4.84 -4.32
C LEU A 76 10.55 -3.97 -4.52
N MET A 77 9.76 -3.78 -3.47
CA MET A 77 8.58 -2.92 -3.52
C MET A 77 8.95 -1.47 -3.85
N SER A 78 10.06 -0.94 -3.31
CA SER A 78 10.54 0.42 -3.59
C SER A 78 10.98 0.65 -5.05
N LYS A 79 11.16 -0.40 -5.85
CA LYS A 79 11.53 -0.31 -7.27
C LYS A 79 10.34 -0.22 -8.22
N GLY A 80 9.12 -0.25 -7.70
CA GLY A 80 7.92 -0.02 -8.50
C GLY A 80 7.87 1.39 -9.09
N SER A 81 7.30 1.52 -10.29
CA SER A 81 6.99 2.84 -10.88
C SER A 81 5.82 3.53 -10.16
N ALA A 82 5.00 2.74 -9.48
CA ALA A 82 3.95 3.20 -8.58
C ALA A 82 3.85 2.25 -7.38
N ILE A 83 3.50 2.79 -6.21
CA ILE A 83 3.29 2.04 -4.98
C ILE A 83 1.94 2.46 -4.40
N VAL A 84 1.05 1.49 -4.23
CA VAL A 84 -0.18 1.65 -3.45
C VAL A 84 0.11 1.04 -2.08
N ALA A 85 0.28 1.89 -1.09
CA ALA A 85 0.69 1.51 0.26
C ALA A 85 -0.50 1.00 1.09
N ALA A 86 -0.22 0.12 2.04
CA ALA A 86 -1.12 -0.16 3.16
C ALA A 86 -0.85 0.83 4.31
N ASN A 87 -1.74 0.86 5.30
CA ASN A 87 -1.47 1.52 6.58
C ASN A 87 -0.49 0.67 7.41
N SER A 88 0.78 0.69 7.03
CA SER A 88 1.83 -0.16 7.59
C SER A 88 3.18 0.54 7.50
N SER A 89 3.95 0.50 8.58
CA SER A 89 5.33 1.01 8.58
C SER A 89 6.21 0.34 7.52
N PHE A 90 5.96 -0.91 7.18
CA PHE A 90 6.69 -1.61 6.13
C PHE A 90 6.49 -0.94 4.76
N SER A 91 5.25 -0.70 4.35
CA SER A 91 5.00 0.00 3.09
C SER A 91 5.41 1.46 3.14
N TRP A 92 5.28 2.11 4.30
CA TRP A 92 5.76 3.47 4.48
C TRP A 92 7.25 3.59 4.17
N TRP A 93 8.07 2.69 4.74
CA TRP A 93 9.51 2.68 4.46
C TRP A 93 9.83 2.36 3.01
N ALA A 94 9.10 1.43 2.37
CA ALA A 94 9.29 1.15 0.96
C ALA A 94 9.00 2.39 0.08
N CYS A 95 7.95 3.13 0.40
CA CYS A 95 7.62 4.38 -0.27
C CYS A 95 8.68 5.47 -0.01
N PHE A 96 9.18 5.56 1.22
CA PHE A 96 10.16 6.57 1.61
C PHE A 96 11.51 6.40 0.89
N ILE A 97 11.95 5.16 0.66
CA ILE A 97 13.21 4.86 -0.04
C ILE A 97 13.04 4.71 -1.56
N ALA A 98 11.81 4.82 -2.06
CA ALA A 98 11.54 4.77 -3.50
C ALA A 98 12.14 5.99 -4.23
N ASP A 99 12.31 5.86 -5.55
CA ASP A 99 12.75 6.97 -6.39
C ASP A 99 11.75 8.14 -6.35
N ASP A 100 12.23 9.37 -6.40
CA ASP A 100 11.40 10.58 -6.40
C ASP A 100 10.37 10.63 -7.54
N LYS A 101 10.57 9.84 -8.59
CA LYS A 101 9.62 9.71 -9.71
C LYS A 101 8.55 8.64 -9.48
N THR A 102 8.68 7.85 -8.43
CA THR A 102 7.69 6.83 -8.08
C THR A 102 6.38 7.49 -7.66
N VAL A 103 5.28 7.06 -8.27
CA VAL A 103 3.94 7.49 -7.84
C VAL A 103 3.59 6.78 -6.54
N VAL A 104 3.42 7.52 -5.48
CA VAL A 104 3.06 6.95 -4.17
C VAL A 104 1.63 7.34 -3.81
N ILE A 105 0.80 6.33 -3.59
CA ILE A 105 -0.55 6.47 -3.05
C ILE A 105 -0.57 5.82 -1.67
N SER A 106 -0.94 6.57 -0.65
CA SER A 106 -1.00 6.11 0.73
C SER A 106 -2.37 6.37 1.34
N PRO A 107 -2.85 5.51 2.25
CA PRO A 107 -4.05 5.83 3.01
C PRO A 107 -3.73 6.97 4.00
N ASN A 108 -4.70 7.85 4.20
CA ASN A 108 -4.58 9.00 5.11
C ASN A 108 -4.85 8.61 6.57
N ILE A 109 -4.50 7.41 6.98
CA ILE A 109 -4.65 6.93 8.35
C ILE A 109 -3.46 6.07 8.71
N LEU A 110 -2.56 6.54 9.56
CA LEU A 110 -1.62 5.67 10.27
C LEU A 110 -2.20 5.16 11.60
N ASN A 111 -3.04 5.96 12.24
CA ASN A 111 -3.80 5.60 13.43
C ASN A 111 -4.95 6.61 13.54
N ALA A 112 -6.18 6.14 13.79
CA ALA A 112 -7.35 7.02 13.95
C ALA A 112 -7.18 8.04 15.09
N GLU A 113 -6.27 7.80 16.04
CA GLU A 113 -5.93 8.71 17.12
C GLU A 113 -4.84 9.75 16.74
N PHE A 114 -4.09 9.53 15.66
CA PHE A 114 -3.05 10.43 15.18
C PHE A 114 -3.51 11.06 13.86
N ASN A 115 -4.03 12.26 13.93
CA ASN A 115 -4.52 13.03 12.81
C ASN A 115 -3.47 13.26 11.71
N ASN A 116 -3.91 13.06 10.49
CA ASN A 116 -3.44 13.64 9.24
C ASN A 116 -1.94 13.92 9.10
N PHE A 117 -1.24 13.00 8.48
CA PHE A 117 0.13 13.22 8.00
C PHE A 117 0.23 14.19 6.81
N GLU A 118 -0.89 14.65 6.26
CA GLU A 118 -0.95 15.42 5.01
C GLU A 118 -0.13 16.71 5.00
N ASN A 119 0.09 17.35 6.14
CA ASN A 119 0.49 18.74 6.11
C ASN A 119 1.83 19.08 6.77
N GLU A 120 2.50 18.15 7.43
CA GLU A 120 3.64 18.54 8.27
C GLU A 120 5.00 17.98 7.82
N ASN A 121 5.03 17.04 6.86
CA ASN A 121 6.28 16.39 6.47
C ASN A 121 6.71 16.74 5.04
N GLU A 122 7.61 17.69 4.91
CA GLU A 122 8.30 18.06 3.66
C GLU A 122 8.72 16.85 2.78
N PRO A 123 9.27 15.75 3.34
CA PRO A 123 9.68 14.60 2.53
C PRO A 123 8.55 13.89 1.79
N LEU A 124 7.30 14.07 2.22
CA LEU A 124 6.14 13.34 1.69
C LEU A 124 5.28 14.18 0.74
N LYS A 125 5.73 15.37 0.34
CA LYS A 125 4.95 16.30 -0.51
C LYS A 125 4.53 15.72 -1.85
N HIS A 126 5.26 14.72 -2.35
CA HIS A 126 4.94 14.06 -3.62
C HIS A 126 4.02 12.85 -3.47
N TRP A 127 3.68 12.46 -2.23
CA TRP A 127 2.75 11.38 -1.98
C TRP A 127 1.31 11.87 -2.10
N LYS A 128 0.46 11.05 -2.66
CA LYS A 128 -0.98 11.28 -2.68
C LYS A 128 -1.65 10.47 -1.58
N PHE A 129 -2.39 11.14 -0.74
CA PHE A 129 -3.14 10.52 0.35
C PHE A 129 -4.62 10.37 -0.04
N ILE A 130 -5.19 9.20 0.26
CA ILE A 130 -6.60 8.89 0.06
C ILE A 130 -7.24 8.62 1.41
N ASN A 131 -8.36 9.30 1.68
CA ASN A 131 -9.12 9.06 2.90
C ASN A 131 -9.76 7.67 2.85
N VAL A 132 -9.55 6.88 3.87
CA VAL A 132 -10.19 5.58 4.07
C VAL A 132 -11.32 5.79 5.06
N ASN A 133 -12.56 5.67 4.59
CA ASN A 133 -13.79 5.78 5.40
C ASN A 133 -14.19 4.41 5.93
#